data_bd8cb7e387e753ae80d229742590e2c9
#
_entry.id   bd8cb7e387e753ae80d229742590e2c9
#
_cell.length_a   1.000
_cell.length_b   1.000
_cell.length_c   1.000
_cell.angle_alpha   90.00
_cell.angle_beta   90.00
_cell.angle_gamma   90.00
#
_symmetry.space_group_name_H-M   'P 1'
#
loop_
_entity.id
_entity.type
_entity.pdbx_description
1 polymer ?
#
loop_
_entity_poly.entity_id
_entity_poly.type
_entity_poly.pdbx_seq_one_letter_code
_entity_poly.pdbx_strand_id
1 'polypeptide(L)'
;MLAATALALILRMFVFSEANTIMIYMMGVLLASCAASRKLCALYSALLSVILFNFFFTEPLYSLKACDQAYPLTFLMLFLAGLFTATVTGKLKRQNVESSKTAYRTGILLENSQKLRRCKTREDVWRQAAVQAGKLLNLSILLYPVRKDGAVGEPLLFPRKGMEPEELKRCVNVQEKGVAQWVASNRRRAGACTHTLPDAMAMYLPVQDEEQIHAVMGIFLEERRPVAEFEYSLLTAMLNETGVKLKDFFIQS
;
A
#
# COMPACT_ATOMS: atom_id res chain seq x y z
N MET A 1 22.41 9.46 19.81
CA MET A 1 23.52 9.01 20.67
C MET A 1 24.26 10.17 21.32
N LEU A 2 24.74 11.19 20.60
CA LEU A 2 25.44 12.34 21.23
C LEU A 2 24.61 13.05 22.33
N ALA A 3 23.30 13.17 22.16
CA ALA A 3 22.43 13.74 23.21
C ALA A 3 22.37 12.84 24.47
N ALA A 4 22.35 11.52 24.30
CA ALA A 4 22.39 10.59 25.42
C ALA A 4 23.74 10.65 26.15
N THR A 5 24.86 10.78 25.43
CA THR A 5 26.20 10.98 26.00
C THR A 5 26.28 12.31 26.77
N ALA A 6 25.79 13.39 26.20
CA ALA A 6 25.76 14.70 26.85
C ALA A 6 24.91 14.66 28.15
N LEU A 7 23.74 14.04 28.09
CA LEU A 7 22.88 13.85 29.26
C LEU A 7 23.58 13.01 30.35
N ALA A 8 24.20 11.90 29.96
CA ALA A 8 24.93 11.04 30.89
C ALA A 8 26.14 11.74 31.55
N LEU A 9 26.88 12.58 30.80
CA LEU A 9 27.98 13.39 31.33
C LEU A 9 27.50 14.46 32.33
N ILE A 10 26.37 15.13 32.03
CA ILE A 10 25.78 16.11 32.94
C ILE A 10 25.33 15.43 34.24
N LEU A 11 24.64 14.31 34.13
CA LEU A 11 24.14 13.55 35.29
C LEU A 11 25.26 12.94 36.12
N ARG A 12 26.40 12.60 35.51
CA ARG A 12 27.60 12.14 36.25
C ARG A 12 28.07 13.15 37.29
N MET A 13 27.85 14.45 37.06
CA MET A 13 28.18 15.50 38.05
C MET A 13 27.30 15.40 39.34
N PHE A 14 26.20 14.67 39.31
CA PHE A 14 25.25 14.53 40.42
C PHE A 14 25.29 13.15 41.12
N VAL A 15 26.42 12.47 41.17
CA VAL A 15 26.59 11.15 41.84
C VAL A 15 25.66 10.08 41.27
N PHE A 16 25.85 9.72 40.01
CA PHE A 16 25.12 8.61 39.40
C PHE A 16 25.98 7.35 39.32
N SER A 17 25.38 6.17 39.63
CA SER A 17 26.02 4.88 39.53
C SER A 17 26.19 4.50 38.02
N GLU A 18 27.16 3.62 37.74
CA GLU A 18 27.41 3.07 36.39
C GLU A 18 26.15 2.43 35.81
N ALA A 19 25.32 1.76 36.64
CA ALA A 19 24.05 1.18 36.23
C ALA A 19 23.08 2.20 35.62
N ASN A 20 23.01 3.41 36.20
CA ASN A 20 22.14 4.47 35.67
C ASN A 20 22.62 4.98 34.30
N THR A 21 23.94 5.05 34.11
CA THR A 21 24.54 5.42 32.84
C THR A 21 24.20 4.41 31.74
N ILE A 22 24.28 3.12 32.04
CA ILE A 22 23.89 2.04 31.11
C ILE A 22 22.41 2.18 30.73
N MET A 23 21.51 2.48 31.67
CA MET A 23 20.09 2.69 31.40
C MET A 23 19.84 3.88 30.46
N ILE A 24 20.59 4.98 30.62
CA ILE A 24 20.50 6.17 29.73
C ILE A 24 20.91 5.78 28.29
N TYR A 25 21.99 5.01 28.15
CA TYR A 25 22.40 4.53 26.83
C TYR A 25 21.40 3.58 26.20
N MET A 26 20.82 2.65 26.97
CA MET A 26 19.73 1.81 26.49
C MET A 26 18.54 2.62 26.01
N MET A 27 18.11 3.62 26.78
CA MET A 27 17.04 4.52 26.38
C MET A 27 17.41 5.30 25.11
N GLY A 28 18.65 5.77 24.99
CA GLY A 28 19.16 6.44 23.79
C GLY A 28 19.12 5.54 22.55
N VAL A 29 19.50 4.27 22.67
CA VAL A 29 19.40 3.27 21.57
C VAL A 29 17.95 3.03 21.18
N LEU A 30 17.06 2.92 22.16
CA LEU A 30 15.62 2.74 21.96
C LEU A 30 15.01 3.90 21.15
N LEU A 31 15.26 5.14 21.59
CA LEU A 31 14.77 6.34 20.91
C LEU A 31 15.36 6.48 19.49
N ALA A 32 16.65 6.23 19.35
CA ALA A 32 17.30 6.26 18.03
C ALA A 32 16.71 5.21 17.07
N SER A 33 16.43 4.00 17.58
CA SER A 33 15.79 2.93 16.80
C SER A 33 14.35 3.27 16.40
N CYS A 34 13.59 3.91 17.29
CA CYS A 34 12.23 4.39 16.99
C CYS A 34 12.24 5.49 15.93
N ALA A 35 13.19 6.42 15.99
CA ALA A 35 13.34 7.52 15.03
C ALA A 35 13.88 7.04 13.67
N ALA A 36 14.73 6.00 13.66
CA ALA A 36 15.38 5.52 12.46
C ALA A 36 14.39 4.85 11.47
N SER A 37 14.48 5.22 10.21
CA SER A 37 13.67 4.62 9.13
C SER A 37 14.28 3.34 8.57
N ARG A 38 15.58 3.11 8.76
CA ARG A 38 16.33 1.96 8.21
C ARG A 38 16.93 1.12 9.34
N LYS A 39 16.90 -0.21 9.19
CA LYS A 39 17.51 -1.16 10.14
C LYS A 39 19.00 -0.89 10.39
N LEU A 40 19.73 -0.46 9.36
CA LEU A 40 21.16 -0.12 9.47
C LEU A 40 21.42 1.02 10.46
N CYS A 41 20.57 2.04 10.48
CA CYS A 41 20.73 3.16 11.42
C CYS A 41 20.57 2.71 12.88
N ALA A 42 19.68 1.75 13.16
CA ALA A 42 19.50 1.18 14.48
C ALA A 42 20.74 0.33 14.89
N LEU A 43 21.30 -0.44 13.97
CA LEU A 43 22.54 -1.20 14.20
C LEU A 43 23.73 -0.27 14.48
N TYR A 44 23.90 0.78 13.67
CA TYR A 44 24.93 1.79 13.89
C TYR A 44 24.77 2.52 15.23
N SER A 45 23.53 2.81 15.64
CA SER A 45 23.31 3.44 16.95
C SER A 45 23.67 2.54 18.12
N ALA A 46 23.41 1.23 18.00
CA ALA A 46 23.81 0.25 19.01
C ALA A 46 25.34 0.10 19.11
N LEU A 47 26.03 0.00 17.97
CA LEU A 47 27.49 -0.09 17.93
C LEU A 47 28.13 1.21 18.47
N LEU A 48 27.62 2.36 18.05
CA LEU A 48 28.11 3.65 18.52
C LEU A 48 27.90 3.83 20.02
N SER A 49 26.81 3.30 20.59
CA SER A 49 26.56 3.37 22.04
C SER A 49 27.61 2.63 22.83
N VAL A 50 28.03 1.44 22.38
CA VAL A 50 29.10 0.66 23.02
C VAL A 50 30.44 1.42 23.02
N ILE A 51 30.78 2.00 21.84
CA ILE A 51 32.03 2.76 21.68
C ILE A 51 32.05 4.00 22.58
N LEU A 52 30.94 4.78 22.57
CA LEU A 52 30.83 5.99 23.38
C LEU A 52 30.81 5.66 24.89
N PHE A 53 30.10 4.61 25.29
CA PHE A 53 30.10 4.16 26.68
C PHE A 53 31.51 3.75 27.14
N ASN A 54 32.21 2.93 26.33
CA ASN A 54 33.59 2.55 26.64
C ASN A 54 34.52 3.76 26.76
N PHE A 55 34.45 4.70 25.84
CA PHE A 55 35.36 5.84 25.80
C PHE A 55 35.15 6.84 26.95
N PHE A 56 33.88 7.13 27.29
CA PHE A 56 33.56 8.18 28.29
C PHE A 56 33.33 7.68 29.71
N PHE A 57 33.00 6.40 29.92
CA PHE A 57 32.52 5.91 31.21
C PHE A 57 33.32 4.71 31.75
N THR A 58 34.16 4.06 30.94
CA THR A 58 34.97 2.92 31.34
C THR A 58 36.37 3.36 31.75
N GLU A 59 36.92 2.86 32.84
CA GLU A 59 38.29 3.13 33.27
C GLU A 59 39.30 2.29 32.48
N PRO A 60 40.43 2.87 32.03
CA PRO A 60 40.85 4.26 32.14
C PRO A 60 40.07 5.18 31.17
N LEU A 61 39.53 6.29 31.69
CA LEU A 61 38.75 7.26 30.94
C LEU A 61 39.48 7.75 29.66
N TYR A 62 38.72 8.02 28.63
CA TYR A 62 39.22 8.48 27.31
C TYR A 62 40.13 7.47 26.62
N SER A 63 40.02 6.19 26.98
CA SER A 63 40.74 5.07 26.37
C SER A 63 39.77 4.01 25.87
N LEU A 64 40.13 3.31 24.81
CA LEU A 64 39.36 2.15 24.32
C LEU A 64 39.80 0.85 24.99
N LYS A 65 40.64 0.91 26.02
CA LYS A 65 41.10 -0.27 26.77
C LYS A 65 40.15 -0.51 27.95
N ALA A 66 39.51 -1.67 27.95
CA ALA A 66 38.72 -2.13 29.10
C ALA A 66 39.61 -2.97 29.99
N CYS A 67 39.96 -2.46 31.18
CA CYS A 67 40.87 -3.17 32.12
C CYS A 67 40.14 -4.13 33.05
N ASP A 68 38.82 -3.98 33.23
CA ASP A 68 38.03 -4.88 34.08
C ASP A 68 37.40 -6.00 33.26
N GLN A 69 37.42 -7.22 33.79
CA GLN A 69 36.83 -8.42 33.16
C GLN A 69 35.30 -8.35 33.08
N ALA A 70 34.63 -7.45 33.79
CA ALA A 70 33.17 -7.28 33.74
C ALA A 70 32.70 -6.46 32.54
N TYR A 71 33.52 -5.58 31.98
CA TYR A 71 33.10 -4.67 30.87
C TYR A 71 32.74 -5.40 29.57
N PRO A 72 33.44 -6.47 29.13
CA PRO A 72 33.04 -7.21 27.94
C PRO A 72 31.59 -7.72 27.97
N LEU A 73 31.17 -8.18 29.17
CA LEU A 73 29.78 -8.63 29.36
C LEU A 73 28.79 -7.49 29.26
N THR A 74 29.09 -6.33 29.83
CA THR A 74 28.26 -5.12 29.73
C THR A 74 28.12 -4.66 28.28
N PHE A 75 29.21 -4.67 27.50
CA PHE A 75 29.21 -4.31 26.10
C PHE A 75 28.35 -5.29 25.26
N LEU A 76 28.51 -6.60 25.55
CA LEU A 76 27.71 -7.63 24.90
C LEU A 76 26.21 -7.42 25.19
N MET A 77 25.83 -7.18 26.43
CA MET A 77 24.46 -6.95 26.86
C MET A 77 23.86 -5.69 26.20
N LEU A 78 24.63 -4.59 26.19
CA LEU A 78 24.21 -3.33 25.53
C LEU A 78 24.01 -3.53 24.03
N PHE A 79 24.90 -4.26 23.38
CA PHE A 79 24.79 -4.57 21.95
C PHE A 79 23.60 -5.47 21.65
N LEU A 80 23.39 -6.54 22.42
CA LEU A 80 22.23 -7.44 22.28
C LEU A 80 20.91 -6.71 22.50
N ALA A 81 20.82 -5.85 23.51
CA ALA A 81 19.65 -5.01 23.75
C ALA A 81 19.37 -4.07 22.56
N GLY A 82 20.41 -3.49 21.97
CA GLY A 82 20.30 -2.68 20.77
C GLY A 82 19.80 -3.46 19.56
N LEU A 83 20.35 -4.64 19.32
CA LEU A 83 19.90 -5.55 18.26
C LEU A 83 18.45 -5.99 18.43
N PHE A 84 18.07 -6.38 19.64
CA PHE A 84 16.70 -6.76 19.96
C PHE A 84 15.72 -5.61 19.68
N THR A 85 16.04 -4.43 20.19
CA THR A 85 15.23 -3.22 19.97
C THR A 85 15.12 -2.87 18.50
N ALA A 86 16.21 -2.92 17.73
CA ALA A 86 16.22 -2.66 16.30
C ALA A 86 15.29 -3.63 15.54
N THR A 87 15.32 -4.90 15.92
CA THR A 87 14.52 -5.96 15.30
C THR A 87 13.03 -5.78 15.60
N VAL A 88 12.69 -5.54 16.87
CA VAL A 88 11.30 -5.34 17.32
C VAL A 88 10.69 -4.08 16.69
N THR A 89 11.41 -2.96 16.72
CA THR A 89 10.95 -1.70 16.13
C THR A 89 10.74 -1.83 14.61
N GLY A 90 11.65 -2.52 13.92
CA GLY A 90 11.52 -2.80 12.49
C GLY A 90 10.28 -3.63 12.15
N LYS A 91 9.98 -4.64 12.99
CA LYS A 91 8.77 -5.48 12.86
C LYS A 91 7.49 -4.68 13.08
N LEU A 92 7.44 -3.86 14.14
CA LEU A 92 6.29 -3.01 14.46
C LEU A 92 5.99 -2.00 13.35
N LYS A 93 6.99 -1.32 12.80
CA LYS A 93 6.80 -0.40 11.66
C LYS A 93 6.21 -1.11 10.44
N ARG A 94 6.70 -2.30 10.12
CA ARG A 94 6.18 -3.08 9.00
C ARG A 94 4.72 -3.49 9.23
N GLN A 95 4.40 -3.99 10.41
CA GLN A 95 3.03 -4.36 10.79
C GLN A 95 2.08 -3.17 10.71
N ASN A 96 2.49 -1.98 11.17
CA ASN A 96 1.67 -0.76 11.10
C ASN A 96 1.35 -0.37 9.65
N VAL A 97 2.33 -0.44 8.74
CA VAL A 97 2.10 -0.15 7.31
C VAL A 97 1.16 -1.18 6.68
N GLU A 98 1.34 -2.47 6.96
CA GLU A 98 0.48 -3.53 6.46
C GLU A 98 -0.94 -3.43 7.03
N SER A 99 -1.07 -3.13 8.33
CA SER A 99 -2.36 -2.90 8.97
C SER A 99 -3.11 -1.70 8.38
N SER A 100 -2.41 -0.59 8.15
CA SER A 100 -3.00 0.60 7.52
C SER A 100 -3.50 0.32 6.11
N LYS A 101 -2.74 -0.43 5.29
CA LYS A 101 -3.16 -0.84 3.96
C LYS A 101 -4.40 -1.74 4.00
N THR A 102 -4.43 -2.69 4.94
CA THR A 102 -5.57 -3.60 5.12
C THR A 102 -6.81 -2.84 5.57
N ALA A 103 -6.68 -1.92 6.54
CA ALA A 103 -7.78 -1.09 7.00
C ALA A 103 -8.34 -0.20 5.88
N TYR A 104 -7.46 0.42 5.08
CA TYR A 104 -7.85 1.21 3.91
C TYR A 104 -8.61 0.37 2.87
N ARG A 105 -8.09 -0.82 2.54
CA ARG A 105 -8.74 -1.77 1.62
C ARG A 105 -10.13 -2.16 2.11
N THR A 106 -10.24 -2.56 3.37
CA THR A 106 -11.52 -2.95 3.98
C THR A 106 -12.52 -1.79 3.98
N GLY A 107 -12.06 -0.58 4.29
CA GLY A 107 -12.91 0.63 4.27
C GLY A 107 -13.49 0.90 2.88
N ILE A 108 -12.68 0.85 1.83
CA ILE A 108 -13.15 1.07 0.45
C ILE A 108 -14.12 -0.03 0.01
N LEU A 109 -13.82 -1.30 0.28
CA LEU A 109 -14.72 -2.40 -0.09
C LEU A 109 -16.05 -2.30 0.66
N LEU A 110 -16.04 -1.96 1.94
CA LEU A 110 -17.25 -1.75 2.72
C LEU A 110 -18.08 -0.59 2.18
N GLU A 111 -17.45 0.53 1.85
CA GLU A 111 -18.12 1.68 1.24
C GLU A 111 -18.75 1.31 -0.11
N ASN A 112 -18.02 0.57 -0.96
CA ASN A 112 -18.50 0.07 -2.23
C ASN A 112 -19.74 -0.83 -2.03
N SER A 113 -19.66 -1.81 -1.13
CA SER A 113 -20.75 -2.73 -0.81
C SER A 113 -22.00 -1.99 -0.32
N GLN A 114 -21.85 -1.02 0.58
CA GLN A 114 -22.97 -0.22 1.08
C GLN A 114 -23.64 0.58 -0.04
N LYS A 115 -22.86 1.14 -0.98
CA LYS A 115 -23.41 1.89 -2.11
C LYS A 115 -24.10 0.97 -3.12
N LEU A 116 -23.51 -0.20 -3.43
CA LEU A 116 -24.13 -1.20 -4.30
C LEU A 116 -25.46 -1.73 -3.74
N ARG A 117 -25.58 -1.88 -2.43
CA ARG A 117 -26.84 -2.29 -1.79
C ARG A 117 -27.98 -1.29 -2.00
N ARG A 118 -27.68 -0.01 -2.16
CA ARG A 118 -28.69 1.05 -2.39
C ARG A 118 -29.14 1.14 -3.84
N CYS A 119 -28.43 0.54 -4.77
CA CYS A 119 -28.78 0.52 -6.18
C CYS A 119 -30.02 -0.33 -6.40
N LYS A 120 -31.00 0.22 -7.13
CA LYS A 120 -32.27 -0.44 -7.43
C LYS A 120 -32.37 -0.92 -8.87
N THR A 121 -31.52 -0.38 -9.75
CA THR A 121 -31.49 -0.72 -11.17
C THR A 121 -30.10 -1.18 -11.59
N ARG A 122 -30.01 -1.88 -12.73
CA ARG A 122 -28.71 -2.30 -13.33
C ARG A 122 -27.86 -1.08 -13.70
N GLU A 123 -28.49 -0.06 -14.23
CA GLU A 123 -27.86 1.21 -14.61
C GLU A 123 -27.26 1.93 -13.40
N ASP A 124 -27.94 1.89 -12.24
CA ASP A 124 -27.40 2.44 -10.98
C ASP A 124 -26.16 1.69 -10.55
N VAL A 125 -26.15 0.35 -10.65
CA VAL A 125 -24.98 -0.49 -10.31
C VAL A 125 -23.81 -0.17 -11.21
N TRP A 126 -24.02 -0.10 -12.52
CA TRP A 126 -22.97 0.26 -13.48
C TRP A 126 -22.39 1.65 -13.22
N ARG A 127 -23.27 2.64 -13.04
CA ARG A 127 -22.86 4.01 -12.70
C ARG A 127 -22.06 4.06 -11.42
N GLN A 128 -22.54 3.38 -10.38
CA GLN A 128 -21.88 3.34 -9.08
C GLN A 128 -20.49 2.70 -9.17
N ALA A 129 -20.37 1.57 -9.86
CA ALA A 129 -19.10 0.89 -10.06
C ALA A 129 -18.09 1.75 -10.82
N ALA A 130 -18.52 2.40 -11.90
CA ALA A 130 -17.68 3.29 -12.70
C ALA A 130 -17.23 4.53 -11.91
N VAL A 131 -18.13 5.16 -11.15
CA VAL A 131 -17.80 6.31 -10.30
C VAL A 131 -16.82 5.93 -9.18
N GLN A 132 -16.98 4.76 -8.57
CA GLN A 132 -16.04 4.31 -7.52
C GLN A 132 -14.66 3.96 -8.12
N ALA A 133 -14.61 3.27 -9.26
CA ALA A 133 -13.37 2.97 -9.96
C ALA A 133 -12.65 4.27 -10.38
N GLY A 134 -13.38 5.23 -10.93
CA GLY A 134 -12.86 6.53 -11.32
C GLY A 134 -12.30 7.33 -10.14
N LYS A 135 -12.96 7.27 -8.98
CA LYS A 135 -12.47 7.89 -7.73
C LYS A 135 -11.22 7.21 -7.19
N LEU A 136 -11.18 5.88 -7.21
CA LEU A 136 -10.05 5.10 -6.72
C LEU A 136 -8.78 5.38 -7.53
N LEU A 137 -8.90 5.43 -8.85
CA LEU A 137 -7.77 5.55 -9.77
C LEU A 137 -7.48 6.99 -10.18
N ASN A 138 -8.43 7.91 -9.98
CA ASN A 138 -8.43 9.26 -10.55
C ASN A 138 -8.28 9.25 -12.08
N LEU A 139 -8.93 8.30 -12.76
CA LEU A 139 -8.89 8.08 -14.20
C LEU A 139 -10.30 8.07 -14.77
N SER A 140 -10.40 8.29 -16.10
CA SER A 140 -11.65 8.18 -16.85
C SER A 140 -12.01 6.71 -17.06
N ILE A 141 -13.30 6.40 -16.94
CA ILE A 141 -13.83 5.05 -17.02
C ILE A 141 -14.79 4.92 -18.19
N LEU A 142 -14.64 3.84 -18.92
CA LEU A 142 -15.54 3.38 -19.97
C LEU A 142 -16.25 2.13 -19.47
N LEU A 143 -17.55 2.02 -19.60
CA LEU A 143 -18.27 0.81 -19.22
C LEU A 143 -19.12 0.31 -20.36
N TYR A 144 -18.82 -0.87 -20.85
CA TYR A 144 -19.54 -1.55 -21.91
C TYR A 144 -20.48 -2.59 -21.32
N PRO A 145 -21.80 -2.39 -21.35
CA PRO A 145 -22.75 -3.44 -20.98
C PRO A 145 -22.62 -4.65 -21.91
N VAL A 146 -22.68 -5.84 -21.36
CA VAL A 146 -22.74 -7.08 -22.15
C VAL A 146 -24.18 -7.58 -22.18
N ARG A 147 -24.66 -7.89 -23.40
CA ARG A 147 -26.00 -8.44 -23.64
C ARG A 147 -26.03 -9.95 -23.38
N LYS A 148 -27.24 -10.52 -23.35
CA LYS A 148 -27.43 -11.97 -23.16
C LYS A 148 -26.80 -12.83 -24.27
N ASP A 149 -26.63 -12.26 -25.47
CA ASP A 149 -25.96 -12.87 -26.63
C ASP A 149 -24.43 -12.80 -26.57
N GLY A 150 -23.87 -12.19 -25.50
CA GLY A 150 -22.43 -11.97 -25.35
C GLY A 150 -21.89 -10.77 -26.11
N ALA A 151 -22.73 -10.04 -26.84
CA ALA A 151 -22.31 -8.87 -27.58
C ALA A 151 -22.15 -7.64 -26.66
N VAL A 152 -21.12 -6.87 -26.92
CA VAL A 152 -20.85 -5.63 -26.19
C VAL A 152 -21.71 -4.49 -26.74
N GLY A 153 -22.42 -3.81 -25.84
CA GLY A 153 -23.27 -2.65 -26.15
C GLY A 153 -22.47 -1.37 -26.39
N GLU A 154 -23.18 -0.25 -26.44
CA GLU A 154 -22.54 1.08 -26.52
C GLU A 154 -21.95 1.45 -25.12
N PRO A 155 -20.78 2.14 -25.09
CA PRO A 155 -20.12 2.48 -23.85
C PRO A 155 -20.81 3.61 -23.10
N LEU A 156 -20.89 3.46 -21.78
CA LEU A 156 -21.19 4.54 -20.85
C LEU A 156 -19.88 5.22 -20.48
N LEU A 157 -19.82 6.54 -20.59
CA LEU A 157 -18.63 7.35 -20.41
C LEU A 157 -18.65 8.04 -19.03
N PHE A 158 -17.58 7.89 -18.26
CA PHE A 158 -17.40 8.51 -16.95
C PHE A 158 -16.06 9.25 -16.94
N PRO A 159 -16.02 10.53 -17.40
CA PRO A 159 -14.79 11.30 -17.44
C PRO A 159 -14.31 11.62 -16.03
N ARG A 160 -12.98 11.68 -15.84
CA ARG A 160 -12.38 12.19 -14.61
C ARG A 160 -12.66 13.69 -14.46
N LYS A 161 -12.46 14.21 -13.26
CA LYS A 161 -12.56 15.66 -13.01
C LYS A 161 -11.57 16.42 -13.90
N GLY A 162 -12.07 17.38 -14.66
CA GLY A 162 -11.27 18.23 -15.56
C GLY A 162 -11.09 17.70 -16.97
N MET A 163 -11.67 16.55 -17.32
CA MET A 163 -11.74 16.05 -18.69
C MET A 163 -13.15 16.26 -19.27
N GLU A 164 -13.22 16.81 -20.47
CA GLU A 164 -14.49 16.98 -21.17
C GLU A 164 -15.01 15.62 -21.69
N PRO A 165 -16.33 15.34 -21.57
CA PRO A 165 -16.92 14.09 -22.08
C PRO A 165 -16.66 13.84 -23.56
N GLU A 166 -16.57 14.90 -24.38
CA GLU A 166 -16.29 14.81 -25.80
C GLU A 166 -14.86 14.34 -26.10
N GLU A 167 -13.89 14.65 -25.25
CA GLU A 167 -12.52 14.14 -25.38
C GLU A 167 -12.49 12.63 -25.17
N LEU A 168 -13.15 12.14 -24.14
CA LEU A 168 -13.23 10.70 -23.85
C LEU A 168 -13.99 9.97 -24.99
N LYS A 169 -15.02 10.59 -25.55
CA LYS A 169 -15.79 10.04 -26.66
C LYS A 169 -14.96 9.86 -27.93
N ARG A 170 -14.03 10.78 -28.22
CA ARG A 170 -13.08 10.65 -29.34
C ARG A 170 -12.15 9.46 -29.23
N CYS A 171 -11.86 9.02 -28.00
CA CYS A 171 -11.03 7.84 -27.76
C CYS A 171 -11.80 6.52 -27.97
N VAL A 172 -13.13 6.56 -28.03
CA VAL A 172 -13.97 5.40 -28.28
C VAL A 172 -14.09 5.17 -29.78
N ASN A 173 -13.42 4.14 -30.28
CA ASN A 173 -13.45 3.75 -31.69
C ASN A 173 -13.79 2.25 -31.83
N VAL A 174 -13.87 1.79 -33.07
CA VAL A 174 -14.18 0.37 -33.39
C VAL A 174 -13.14 -0.59 -32.81
N GLN A 175 -11.87 -0.16 -32.78
CA GLN A 175 -10.79 -0.97 -32.20
C GLN A 175 -10.96 -1.17 -30.69
N GLU A 176 -11.27 -0.11 -29.95
CA GLU A 176 -11.53 -0.18 -28.50
C GLU A 176 -12.74 -1.08 -28.20
N LYS A 177 -13.80 -0.98 -28.98
CA LYS A 177 -14.97 -1.87 -28.88
C LYS A 177 -14.61 -3.33 -29.17
N GLY A 178 -13.69 -3.57 -30.14
CA GLY A 178 -13.15 -4.89 -30.43
C GLY A 178 -12.39 -5.50 -29.25
N VAL A 179 -11.57 -4.70 -28.55
CA VAL A 179 -10.85 -5.13 -27.35
C VAL A 179 -11.84 -5.44 -26.20
N ALA A 180 -12.86 -4.61 -26.01
CA ALA A 180 -13.90 -4.87 -25.03
C ALA A 180 -14.67 -6.17 -25.34
N GLN A 181 -14.98 -6.43 -26.63
CA GLN A 181 -15.61 -7.68 -27.08
C GLN A 181 -14.70 -8.89 -26.81
N TRP A 182 -13.41 -8.75 -27.05
CA TRP A 182 -12.44 -9.82 -26.75
C TRP A 182 -12.44 -10.17 -25.24
N VAL A 183 -12.44 -9.14 -24.35
CA VAL A 183 -12.52 -9.31 -22.90
C VAL A 183 -13.84 -9.99 -22.50
N ALA A 184 -14.97 -9.60 -23.12
CA ALA A 184 -16.26 -10.23 -22.88
C ALA A 184 -16.25 -11.72 -23.23
N SER A 185 -15.62 -12.10 -24.34
CA SER A 185 -15.56 -13.50 -24.79
C SER A 185 -14.57 -14.36 -24.02
N ASN A 186 -13.42 -13.79 -23.61
CA ASN A 186 -12.34 -14.54 -22.99
C ASN A 186 -12.28 -14.44 -21.45
N ARG A 187 -13.08 -13.57 -20.83
CA ARG A 187 -13.12 -13.32 -19.39
C ARG A 187 -11.76 -12.96 -18.78
N ARG A 188 -10.88 -12.36 -19.56
CA ARG A 188 -9.52 -11.97 -19.16
C ARG A 188 -9.28 -10.52 -19.52
N ARG A 189 -8.42 -9.86 -18.74
CA ARG A 189 -8.00 -8.49 -19.03
C ARG A 189 -7.24 -8.39 -20.35
N ALA A 190 -7.45 -7.29 -21.04
CA ALA A 190 -6.71 -6.93 -22.26
C ALA A 190 -6.58 -5.41 -22.40
N GLY A 191 -5.81 -4.95 -23.37
CA GLY A 191 -5.61 -3.54 -23.68
C GLY A 191 -4.33 -2.96 -23.09
N ALA A 192 -4.30 -1.64 -22.93
CA ALA A 192 -3.12 -0.89 -22.51
C ALA A 192 -2.46 -1.48 -21.25
N CYS A 193 -1.13 -1.52 -21.24
CA CYS A 193 -0.31 -2.06 -20.16
C CYS A 193 -0.59 -3.54 -19.81
N THR A 194 -1.13 -4.32 -20.77
CA THR A 194 -1.30 -5.77 -20.65
C THR A 194 -0.51 -6.49 -21.74
N HIS A 195 -0.40 -7.83 -21.63
CA HIS A 195 0.24 -8.66 -22.67
C HIS A 195 -0.69 -8.96 -23.86
N THR A 196 -1.98 -8.62 -23.75
CA THR A 196 -2.98 -8.91 -24.76
C THR A 196 -3.55 -7.61 -25.32
N LEU A 197 -3.43 -7.41 -26.64
CA LEU A 197 -3.89 -6.22 -27.34
C LEU A 197 -3.36 -4.89 -26.73
N PRO A 198 -2.05 -4.75 -26.53
CA PRO A 198 -1.43 -3.64 -25.79
C PRO A 198 -1.57 -2.27 -26.46
N ASP A 199 -1.94 -2.25 -27.74
CA ASP A 199 -2.06 -1.02 -28.55
C ASP A 199 -3.34 -0.22 -28.25
N ALA A 200 -4.30 -0.81 -27.52
CA ALA A 200 -5.48 -0.10 -27.08
C ALA A 200 -5.14 1.10 -26.18
N MET A 201 -6.02 2.09 -26.13
CA MET A 201 -5.87 3.27 -25.27
C MET A 201 -6.28 3.02 -23.83
N ALA A 202 -7.20 2.08 -23.62
CA ALA A 202 -7.70 1.71 -22.29
C ALA A 202 -7.28 0.29 -21.90
N MET A 203 -7.16 0.05 -20.61
CA MET A 203 -7.07 -1.29 -20.03
C MET A 203 -8.48 -1.77 -19.73
N TYR A 204 -8.85 -2.94 -20.24
CA TYR A 204 -10.17 -3.52 -20.12
C TYR A 204 -10.20 -4.68 -19.13
N LEU A 205 -11.18 -4.64 -18.22
CA LEU A 205 -11.41 -5.64 -17.18
C LEU A 205 -12.84 -6.18 -17.24
N PRO A 206 -13.04 -7.49 -17.04
CA PRO A 206 -14.38 -8.04 -16.97
C PRO A 206 -15.08 -7.69 -15.66
N VAL A 207 -16.35 -7.33 -15.72
CA VAL A 207 -17.29 -7.24 -14.59
C VAL A 207 -18.15 -8.49 -14.65
N GLN A 208 -17.82 -9.46 -13.83
CA GLN A 208 -18.39 -10.82 -13.93
C GLN A 208 -18.68 -11.42 -12.57
N ASP A 209 -19.53 -12.42 -12.56
CA ASP A 209 -19.66 -13.40 -11.49
C ASP A 209 -19.05 -14.75 -11.93
N GLU A 210 -19.32 -15.82 -11.18
CA GLU A 210 -18.82 -17.17 -11.47
C GLU A 210 -19.38 -17.73 -12.80
N GLU A 211 -20.58 -17.35 -13.19
CA GLU A 211 -21.31 -17.92 -14.32
C GLU A 211 -21.18 -17.10 -15.60
N GLN A 212 -21.32 -15.77 -15.50
CA GLN A 212 -21.42 -14.90 -16.68
C GLN A 212 -20.74 -13.55 -16.51
N ILE A 213 -20.54 -12.90 -17.65
CA ILE A 213 -20.02 -11.53 -17.73
C ILE A 213 -21.21 -10.56 -17.92
N HIS A 214 -21.22 -9.50 -17.13
CA HIS A 214 -22.30 -8.51 -17.14
C HIS A 214 -21.93 -7.21 -17.85
N ALA A 215 -20.65 -6.86 -17.77
CA ALA A 215 -20.10 -5.67 -18.40
C ALA A 215 -18.59 -5.81 -18.57
N VAL A 216 -18.01 -4.93 -19.38
CA VAL A 216 -16.55 -4.74 -19.47
C VAL A 216 -16.23 -3.31 -19.06
N MET A 217 -15.34 -3.14 -18.10
CA MET A 217 -14.85 -1.84 -17.65
C MET A 217 -13.54 -1.51 -18.32
N GLY A 218 -13.49 -0.41 -19.07
CA GLY A 218 -12.28 0.18 -19.63
C GLY A 218 -11.76 1.31 -18.75
N ILE A 219 -10.47 1.31 -18.48
CA ILE A 219 -9.77 2.34 -17.72
C ILE A 219 -8.86 3.07 -18.69
N PHE A 220 -9.15 4.33 -18.93
CA PHE A 220 -8.38 5.13 -19.87
C PHE A 220 -7.05 5.57 -19.27
N LEU A 221 -5.92 5.11 -19.85
CA LEU A 221 -4.58 5.35 -19.37
C LEU A 221 -3.88 6.43 -20.21
N GLU A 222 -4.06 7.70 -19.86
CA GLU A 222 -3.53 8.85 -20.60
C GLU A 222 -2.02 8.79 -20.88
N GLU A 223 -1.25 8.32 -19.90
CA GLU A 223 0.21 8.25 -19.96
C GLU A 223 0.74 6.82 -20.14
N ARG A 224 -0.12 5.84 -20.46
CA ARG A 224 0.24 4.41 -20.54
C ARG A 224 1.04 3.91 -19.33
N ARG A 225 0.76 4.46 -18.14
CA ARG A 225 1.33 3.97 -16.88
C ARG A 225 0.50 2.82 -16.35
N PRO A 226 1.14 1.71 -15.94
CA PRO A 226 0.40 0.61 -15.34
C PRO A 226 -0.22 1.05 -14.02
N VAL A 227 -1.43 0.58 -13.76
CA VAL A 227 -2.09 0.74 -12.46
C VAL A 227 -1.26 0.02 -11.39
N ALA A 228 -1.05 0.66 -10.24
CA ALA A 228 -0.29 0.06 -9.15
C ALA A 228 -0.95 -1.25 -8.69
N GLU A 229 -0.15 -2.25 -8.31
CA GLU A 229 -0.63 -3.60 -7.98
C GLU A 229 -1.69 -3.59 -6.86
N PHE A 230 -1.53 -2.72 -5.88
CA PHE A 230 -2.49 -2.56 -4.79
C PHE A 230 -3.84 -2.04 -5.30
N GLU A 231 -3.84 -0.99 -6.13
CA GLU A 231 -5.04 -0.39 -6.71
C GLU A 231 -5.74 -1.37 -7.66
N TYR A 232 -4.95 -2.09 -8.46
CA TYR A 232 -5.46 -3.14 -9.34
C TYR A 232 -6.15 -4.27 -8.57
N SER A 233 -5.54 -4.75 -7.49
CA SER A 233 -6.12 -5.78 -6.62
C SER A 233 -7.45 -5.32 -5.98
N LEU A 234 -7.50 -4.05 -5.55
CA LEU A 234 -8.68 -3.47 -4.95
C LEU A 234 -9.79 -3.28 -5.98
N LEU A 235 -9.45 -2.76 -7.16
CA LEU A 235 -10.38 -2.62 -8.27
C LEU A 235 -11.00 -3.96 -8.68
N THR A 236 -10.17 -4.99 -8.85
CA THR A 236 -10.65 -6.34 -9.21
C THR A 236 -11.64 -6.88 -8.17
N ALA A 237 -11.38 -6.67 -6.89
CA ALA A 237 -12.31 -7.06 -5.83
C ALA A 237 -13.65 -6.32 -5.91
N MET A 238 -13.60 -4.99 -6.20
CA MET A 238 -14.81 -4.18 -6.40
C MET A 238 -15.61 -4.61 -7.63
N LEU A 239 -14.94 -4.96 -8.74
CA LEU A 239 -15.60 -5.43 -9.96
C LEU A 239 -16.28 -6.79 -9.76
N ASN A 240 -15.64 -7.71 -9.04
CA ASN A 240 -16.24 -9.01 -8.70
C ASN A 240 -17.50 -8.82 -7.82
N GLU A 241 -17.43 -7.94 -6.80
CA GLU A 241 -18.61 -7.61 -5.98
C GLU A 241 -19.75 -6.99 -6.81
N THR A 242 -19.39 -6.14 -7.76
CA THR A 242 -20.33 -5.54 -8.72
C THR A 242 -20.99 -6.61 -9.60
N GLY A 243 -20.21 -7.59 -10.10
CA GLY A 243 -20.70 -8.72 -10.88
C GLY A 243 -21.72 -9.54 -10.10
N VAL A 244 -21.40 -9.90 -8.85
CA VAL A 244 -22.32 -10.62 -7.96
C VAL A 244 -23.63 -9.85 -7.75
N LYS A 245 -23.53 -8.52 -7.56
CA LYS A 245 -24.75 -7.69 -7.41
C LYS A 245 -25.59 -7.63 -8.69
N LEU A 246 -24.96 -7.63 -9.85
CA LEU A 246 -25.66 -7.64 -11.14
C LEU A 246 -26.38 -8.97 -11.41
N LYS A 247 -25.86 -10.10 -10.89
CA LYS A 247 -26.53 -11.40 -10.94
C LYS A 247 -27.94 -11.34 -10.34
N ASP A 248 -28.12 -10.63 -9.21
CA ASP A 248 -29.44 -10.49 -8.56
C ASP A 248 -30.52 -9.94 -9.50
N PHE A 249 -30.13 -9.05 -10.39
CA PHE A 249 -31.06 -8.44 -11.38
C PHE A 249 -31.33 -9.31 -12.61
N PHE A 250 -30.46 -10.32 -12.88
CA PHE A 250 -30.71 -11.26 -13.98
C PHE A 250 -31.66 -12.39 -13.58
N ILE A 251 -31.71 -12.75 -12.31
CA ILE A 251 -32.60 -13.80 -11.79
C ILE A 251 -34.04 -13.28 -11.68
N GLN A 252 -34.23 -11.96 -11.57
CA GLN A 252 -35.54 -11.32 -11.42
C GLN A 252 -36.18 -10.89 -12.77
N SER A 253 -35.48 -11.05 -13.89
CA SER A 253 -35.94 -10.74 -15.27
C SER A 253 -36.20 -12.00 -16.09
#